data_91f52ab9892575af6c7590a37eb802d1
#
_entry.id   91f52ab9892575af6c7590a37eb802d1
#
_cell.length_a   1.000
_cell.length_b   1.000
_cell.length_c   1.000
_cell.angle_alpha   90.00
_cell.angle_beta   90.00
_cell.angle_gamma   90.00
#
_symmetry.space_group_name_H-M   'P 1'
#
loop_
_entity.id
_entity.type
_entity.pdbx_description
1 polymer ?
#
loop_
_entity_poly.entity_id
_entity_poly.type
_entity_poly.pdbx_seq_one_letter_code
_entity_poly.pdbx_strand_id
1 'polypeptide(L)'
;MAKEFKRYLVTSALPYANGPVHIGHLAGVYIPSDIYTRYLRLKGCDVISVCGSDEHGVPITIKARKEGVTPQQIVDRYHNLIKKSFEGLGMSFDIYSRTSSATHAATASEFFRKLYDEGLSLIHISEPTRLQLLS
;
A
#
# COMPACT_ATOMS: atom_id res chain seq x y z
N MET A 1 9.47 -31.93 11.04
CA MET A 1 10.34 -30.80 11.36
C MET A 1 9.71 -29.54 10.77
N ALA A 2 9.57 -28.46 11.56
CA ALA A 2 9.09 -27.19 11.03
C ALA A 2 10.12 -26.65 10.04
N LYS A 3 9.63 -26.14 8.88
CA LYS A 3 10.49 -25.55 7.85
C LYS A 3 11.11 -24.27 8.41
N GLU A 4 12.42 -24.21 8.50
CA GLU A 4 13.13 -23.01 8.94
C GLU A 4 13.28 -22.08 7.74
N PHE A 5 12.72 -20.87 7.85
CA PHE A 5 12.84 -19.85 6.82
C PHE A 5 14.13 -19.03 7.01
N LYS A 6 14.84 -18.77 5.93
CA LYS A 6 16.07 -17.97 5.95
C LYS A 6 15.79 -16.47 6.06
N ARG A 7 14.61 -16.02 5.59
CA ARG A 7 14.24 -14.62 5.51
C ARG A 7 12.73 -14.45 5.65
N TYR A 8 12.33 -13.37 6.28
CA TYR A 8 10.92 -12.96 6.46
C TYR A 8 10.66 -11.62 5.77
N LEU A 9 9.60 -11.54 5.00
CA LEU A 9 9.05 -10.29 4.50
C LEU A 9 7.71 -10.05 5.20
N VAL A 10 7.64 -8.96 5.95
CA VAL A 10 6.41 -8.51 6.62
C VAL A 10 5.84 -7.34 5.84
N THR A 11 4.64 -7.51 5.30
CA THR A 11 3.94 -6.46 4.57
C THR A 11 2.73 -5.98 5.37
N SER A 12 2.47 -4.69 5.37
CA SER A 12 1.28 -4.08 5.96
C SER A 12 0.41 -3.47 4.86
N ALA A 13 -0.91 -3.51 5.04
CA ALA A 13 -1.83 -2.82 4.15
C ALA A 13 -1.49 -1.33 4.06
N LEU A 14 -1.57 -0.76 2.86
CA LEU A 14 -1.25 0.64 2.63
C LEU A 14 -2.39 1.53 3.16
N PRO A 15 -2.14 2.46 4.11
CA PRO A 15 -3.14 3.43 4.52
C PRO A 15 -3.43 4.40 3.38
N TYR A 16 -4.70 4.75 3.20
CA TYR A 16 -5.12 5.67 2.15
C TYR A 16 -4.78 7.12 2.52
N ALA A 17 -4.04 7.81 1.63
CA ALA A 17 -3.50 9.15 1.89
C ALA A 17 -4.55 10.27 1.72
N ASN A 18 -5.73 10.14 2.34
CA ASN A 18 -6.79 11.14 2.34
C ASN A 18 -7.19 11.61 3.75
N GLY A 19 -6.56 11.10 4.79
CA GLY A 19 -6.83 11.42 6.18
C GLY A 19 -5.77 10.86 7.13
N PRO A 20 -5.84 11.22 8.43
CA PRO A 20 -4.98 10.64 9.44
C PRO A 20 -5.36 9.18 9.71
N VAL A 21 -4.40 8.38 10.17
CA VAL A 21 -4.70 7.07 10.76
C VAL A 21 -5.41 7.25 12.11
N HIS A 22 -6.29 6.34 12.44
CA HIS A 22 -7.00 6.30 13.72
C HIS A 22 -6.75 4.97 14.44
N ILE A 23 -7.24 4.85 15.68
CA ILE A 23 -6.99 3.69 16.54
C ILE A 23 -7.39 2.36 15.88
N GLY A 24 -8.44 2.33 15.07
CA GLY A 24 -8.86 1.13 14.35
C GLY A 24 -7.84 0.66 13.30
N HIS A 25 -7.20 1.59 12.59
CA HIS A 25 -6.10 1.27 11.69
C HIS A 25 -4.90 0.74 12.47
N LEU A 26 -4.55 1.41 13.56
CA LEU A 26 -3.40 1.04 14.39
C LEU A 26 -3.58 -0.35 14.99
N ALA A 27 -4.70 -0.58 15.68
CA ALA A 27 -4.96 -1.85 16.38
C ALA A 27 -5.22 -3.03 15.43
N GLY A 28 -5.84 -2.76 14.27
CA GLY A 28 -6.23 -3.81 13.33
C GLY A 28 -5.09 -4.29 12.43
N VAL A 29 -4.14 -3.43 12.12
CA VAL A 29 -3.10 -3.72 11.11
C VAL A 29 -1.69 -3.42 11.60
N TYR A 30 -1.40 -2.15 11.94
CA TYR A 30 -0.02 -1.69 12.04
C TYR A 30 0.67 -2.12 13.32
N ILE A 31 -0.02 -2.07 14.47
CA ILE A 31 0.53 -2.55 15.77
C ILE A 31 0.80 -4.06 15.74
N PRO A 32 -0.14 -4.93 15.29
CA PRO A 32 0.14 -6.36 15.16
C PRO A 32 1.33 -6.67 14.25
N SER A 33 1.43 -5.98 13.11
CA SER A 33 2.54 -6.12 12.18
C SER A 33 3.89 -5.72 12.79
N ASP A 34 3.93 -4.60 13.50
CA ASP A 34 5.13 -4.12 14.18
C ASP A 34 5.56 -5.05 15.33
N ILE A 35 4.61 -5.53 16.13
CA ILE A 35 4.88 -6.50 17.19
C ILE A 35 5.51 -7.77 16.62
N TYR A 36 4.94 -8.31 15.53
CA TYR A 36 5.47 -9.49 14.88
C TYR A 36 6.87 -9.25 14.29
N THR A 37 7.08 -8.11 13.64
CA THR A 37 8.39 -7.70 13.11
C THR A 37 9.45 -7.62 14.22
N ARG A 38 9.11 -6.97 15.34
CA ARG A 38 10.01 -6.87 16.51
C ARG A 38 10.31 -8.23 17.12
N TYR A 39 9.30 -9.08 17.25
CA TYR A 39 9.48 -10.44 17.76
C TYR A 39 10.48 -11.23 16.90
N LEU A 40 10.35 -11.19 15.57
CA LEU A 40 11.27 -11.87 14.67
C LEU A 40 12.69 -11.29 14.76
N ARG A 41 12.83 -9.96 14.85
CA ARG A 41 14.13 -9.30 15.01
C ARG A 41 14.80 -9.71 16.35
N LEU A 42 14.04 -9.76 17.44
CA LEU A 42 14.55 -10.21 18.74
C LEU A 42 15.01 -11.69 18.72
N LYS A 43 14.42 -12.50 17.86
CA LYS A 43 14.88 -13.87 17.61
C LYS A 43 16.11 -13.97 16.71
N GLY A 44 16.64 -12.86 16.23
CA GLY A 44 17.78 -12.84 15.31
C GLY A 44 17.46 -13.27 13.89
N CYS A 45 16.17 -13.25 13.49
CA CYS A 45 15.77 -13.57 12.12
C CYS A 45 16.12 -12.42 11.15
N ASP A 46 16.45 -12.75 9.89
CA ASP A 46 16.56 -11.79 8.81
C ASP A 46 15.16 -11.34 8.39
N VAL A 47 14.79 -10.10 8.73
CA VAL A 47 13.42 -9.57 8.55
C VAL A 47 13.45 -8.24 7.82
N ILE A 48 12.63 -8.13 6.78
CA ILE A 48 12.31 -6.87 6.11
C ILE A 48 10.85 -6.55 6.34
N SER A 49 10.55 -5.37 6.89
CA SER A 49 9.20 -4.85 7.10
C SER A 49 8.93 -3.69 6.15
N VAL A 50 7.87 -3.80 5.37
CA VAL A 50 7.54 -2.80 4.35
C VAL A 50 6.10 -2.33 4.48
N CYS A 51 5.91 -1.02 4.28
CA CYS A 51 4.62 -0.36 4.20
C CYS A 51 4.71 0.84 3.25
N GLY A 52 3.65 1.59 3.14
CA GLY A 52 3.61 2.81 2.33
C GLY A 52 2.23 3.43 2.38
N SER A 53 1.99 4.49 1.62
CA SER A 53 0.67 5.11 1.47
C SER A 53 0.05 4.79 0.12
N ASP A 54 -1.27 4.53 0.13
CA ASP A 54 -2.08 4.47 -1.10
C ASP A 54 -2.53 5.88 -1.47
N GLU A 55 -2.15 6.34 -2.67
CA GLU A 55 -2.23 7.73 -3.08
C GLU A 55 -3.05 7.97 -4.35
N HIS A 56 -3.76 6.95 -4.83
CA HIS A 56 -4.60 7.07 -6.02
C HIS A 56 -6.08 6.89 -5.69
N GLY A 57 -6.93 7.65 -6.39
CA GLY A 57 -8.39 7.47 -6.32
C GLY A 57 -9.19 8.77 -6.23
N VAL A 58 -10.47 8.64 -6.55
CA VAL A 58 -11.44 9.75 -6.62
C VAL A 58 -11.59 10.53 -5.31
N PRO A 59 -11.61 9.93 -4.10
CA PRO A 59 -11.74 10.68 -2.85
C PRO A 59 -10.64 11.72 -2.64
N ILE A 60 -9.41 11.45 -3.09
CA ILE A 60 -8.29 12.42 -3.02
C ILE A 60 -8.58 13.64 -3.91
N THR A 61 -9.05 13.38 -5.14
CA THR A 61 -9.41 14.45 -6.09
C THR A 61 -10.57 15.31 -5.57
N ILE A 62 -11.59 14.67 -4.98
CA ILE A 62 -12.73 15.42 -4.38
C ILE A 62 -12.23 16.28 -3.22
N LYS A 63 -11.39 15.72 -2.34
CA LYS A 63 -10.84 16.46 -1.21
C LYS A 63 -10.00 17.64 -1.67
N ALA A 64 -9.13 17.43 -2.65
CA ALA A 64 -8.30 18.49 -3.23
C ALA A 64 -9.15 19.65 -3.77
N ARG A 65 -10.24 19.34 -4.51
CA ARG A 65 -11.19 20.35 -4.99
C ARG A 65 -11.87 21.13 -3.86
N LYS A 66 -12.30 20.43 -2.79
CA LYS A 66 -12.93 21.06 -1.64
C LYS A 66 -12.00 22.00 -0.87
N GLU A 67 -10.71 21.64 -0.81
CA GLU A 67 -9.68 22.43 -0.10
C GLU A 67 -8.99 23.46 -1.01
N GLY A 68 -9.30 23.49 -2.30
CA GLY A 68 -8.67 24.44 -3.26
C GLY A 68 -7.18 24.16 -3.50
N VAL A 69 -6.75 22.92 -3.37
CA VAL A 69 -5.35 22.48 -3.53
C VAL A 69 -5.24 21.39 -4.61
N THR A 70 -4.01 21.02 -4.97
CA THR A 70 -3.78 19.92 -5.91
C THR A 70 -3.91 18.56 -5.22
N PRO A 71 -4.28 17.48 -5.93
CA PRO A 71 -4.25 16.12 -5.41
C PRO A 71 -2.88 15.74 -4.82
N GLN A 72 -1.78 16.19 -5.45
CA GLN A 72 -0.43 15.92 -4.96
C GLN A 72 -0.20 16.55 -3.58
N GLN A 73 -0.66 17.76 -3.33
CA GLN A 73 -0.56 18.41 -2.02
C GLN A 73 -1.33 17.66 -0.92
N ILE A 74 -2.48 17.06 -1.27
CA ILE A 74 -3.24 16.22 -0.32
C ILE A 74 -2.42 14.99 0.04
N VAL A 75 -1.96 14.22 -0.95
CA VAL A 75 -1.23 12.98 -0.67
C VAL A 75 0.11 13.22 0.02
N ASP A 76 0.84 14.28 -0.31
CA ASP A 76 2.08 14.64 0.36
C ASP A 76 1.85 14.97 1.84
N ARG A 77 0.80 15.73 2.13
CA ARG A 77 0.39 16.05 3.52
C ARG A 77 0.11 14.80 4.33
N TYR A 78 -0.75 13.91 3.80
CA TYR A 78 -1.19 12.74 4.55
C TYR A 78 -0.14 11.63 4.57
N HIS A 79 0.64 11.44 3.52
CA HIS A 79 1.81 10.57 3.54
C HIS A 79 2.74 10.91 4.70
N ASN A 80 3.13 12.19 4.79
CA ASN A 80 4.03 12.66 5.84
C ASN A 80 3.41 12.59 7.24
N LEU A 81 2.12 12.91 7.37
CA LEU A 81 1.40 12.81 8.64
C LEU A 81 1.34 11.38 9.15
N ILE A 82 0.98 10.43 8.29
CA ILE A 82 0.87 9.02 8.63
C ILE A 82 2.25 8.44 8.99
N LYS A 83 3.27 8.76 8.19
CA LYS A 83 4.65 8.35 8.46
C LYS A 83 5.11 8.81 9.85
N LYS A 84 4.92 10.10 10.15
CA LYS A 84 5.25 10.66 11.47
C LYS A 84 4.46 10.02 12.61
N SER A 85 3.20 9.65 12.36
CA SER A 85 2.38 8.96 13.37
C SER A 85 2.95 7.58 13.70
N PHE A 86 3.41 6.84 12.71
CA PHE A 86 4.07 5.54 12.92
C PHE A 86 5.42 5.70 13.61
N GLU A 87 6.22 6.67 13.20
CA GLU A 87 7.49 6.99 13.85
C GLU A 87 7.30 7.38 15.32
N GLY A 88 6.27 8.19 15.61
CA GLY A 88 5.91 8.59 16.98
C GLY A 88 5.48 7.44 17.88
N LEU A 89 4.97 6.35 17.30
CA LEU A 89 4.66 5.10 17.98
C LEU A 89 5.87 4.13 18.04
N GLY A 90 7.01 4.57 17.53
CA GLY A 90 8.23 3.77 17.49
C GLY A 90 8.16 2.62 16.48
N MET A 91 7.24 2.62 15.53
CA MET A 91 7.19 1.63 14.46
C MET A 91 8.37 1.82 13.51
N SER A 92 9.05 0.74 13.18
CA SER A 92 10.26 0.78 12.36
C SER A 92 10.09 -0.06 11.10
N PHE A 93 9.54 0.56 10.06
CA PHE A 93 9.58 -0.02 8.72
C PHE A 93 10.98 0.14 8.11
N ASP A 94 11.49 -0.90 7.46
CA ASP A 94 12.72 -0.81 6.68
C ASP A 94 12.48 0.03 5.42
N ILE A 95 11.27 -0.06 4.84
CA ILE A 95 10.83 0.75 3.72
C ILE A 95 9.41 1.26 4.00
N TYR A 96 9.25 2.58 4.04
CA TYR A 96 7.94 3.24 3.99
C TYR A 96 7.85 4.05 2.70
N SER A 97 7.18 3.47 1.69
CA SER A 97 7.10 4.01 0.34
C SER A 97 5.73 4.66 0.06
N ARG A 98 5.40 4.85 -1.20
CA ARG A 98 4.14 5.44 -1.66
C ARG A 98 3.79 4.94 -3.07
N THR A 99 2.50 4.80 -3.37
CA THR A 99 2.05 4.30 -4.68
C THR A 99 2.29 5.29 -5.81
N SER A 100 2.48 6.59 -5.52
CA SER A 100 2.89 7.60 -6.50
C SER A 100 4.40 7.65 -6.79
N SER A 101 5.20 6.76 -6.20
CA SER A 101 6.65 6.70 -6.49
C SER A 101 6.92 6.22 -7.92
N ALA A 102 8.00 6.72 -8.50
CA ALA A 102 8.42 6.31 -9.84
C ALA A 102 8.67 4.80 -9.95
N THR A 103 9.25 4.19 -8.90
CA THR A 103 9.48 2.75 -8.83
C THR A 103 8.16 1.98 -8.85
N HIS A 104 7.16 2.40 -8.05
CA HIS A 104 5.85 1.75 -8.05
C HIS A 104 5.16 1.87 -9.41
N ALA A 105 5.17 3.07 -10.00
CA ALA A 105 4.55 3.32 -11.31
C ALA A 105 5.19 2.44 -12.41
N ALA A 106 6.52 2.34 -12.44
CA ALA A 106 7.23 1.50 -13.40
C ALA A 106 6.88 0.02 -13.23
N THR A 107 6.98 -0.49 -11.98
CA THR A 107 6.71 -1.90 -11.68
C THR A 107 5.25 -2.28 -11.95
N ALA A 108 4.28 -1.46 -11.50
CA ALA A 108 2.86 -1.71 -11.75
C ALA A 108 2.54 -1.71 -13.25
N SER A 109 3.14 -0.80 -14.02
CA SER A 109 2.96 -0.77 -15.48
C SER A 109 3.56 -2.00 -16.17
N GLU A 110 4.68 -2.50 -15.68
CA GLU A 110 5.30 -3.73 -16.20
C GLU A 110 4.43 -4.95 -15.94
N PHE A 111 3.91 -5.12 -14.71
CA PHE A 111 2.97 -6.18 -14.37
C PHE A 111 1.71 -6.12 -15.23
N PHE A 112 1.11 -4.93 -15.37
CA PHE A 112 -0.07 -4.77 -16.20
C PHE A 112 0.21 -5.14 -17.65
N ARG A 113 1.34 -4.67 -18.23
CA ARG A 113 1.71 -4.99 -19.61
C ARG A 113 1.86 -6.48 -19.83
N LYS A 114 2.53 -7.18 -18.90
CA LYS A 114 2.68 -8.63 -18.95
C LYS A 114 1.32 -9.35 -18.98
N LEU A 115 0.41 -8.99 -18.07
CA LEU A 115 -0.94 -9.56 -18.05
C LEU A 115 -1.74 -9.24 -19.32
N TYR A 116 -1.57 -8.05 -19.86
CA TYR A 116 -2.20 -7.65 -21.11
C TYR A 116 -1.69 -8.48 -22.30
N ASP A 117 -0.37 -8.60 -22.43
CA ASP A 117 0.29 -9.35 -23.53
C ASP A 117 -0.05 -10.86 -23.47
N GLU A 118 -0.26 -11.40 -22.28
CA GLU A 118 -0.70 -12.79 -22.07
C GLU A 118 -2.22 -12.99 -22.23
N GLY A 119 -2.99 -11.96 -22.57
CA GLY A 119 -4.45 -12.02 -22.75
C GLY A 119 -5.23 -12.20 -21.44
N LEU A 120 -4.61 -11.97 -20.29
CA LEU A 120 -5.20 -12.15 -18.95
C LEU A 120 -5.83 -10.86 -18.38
N SER A 121 -5.92 -9.79 -19.17
CA SER A 121 -6.54 -8.55 -18.69
C SER A 121 -8.07 -8.68 -18.67
N LEU A 122 -8.74 -7.95 -17.75
CA LEU A 122 -10.20 -7.91 -17.67
C LEU A 122 -10.87 -7.42 -18.96
N ILE A 123 -10.20 -6.59 -19.74
CA ILE A 123 -10.68 -6.13 -21.06
C ILE A 123 -10.88 -7.34 -22.00
N HIS A 124 -9.95 -8.31 -21.98
CA HIS A 124 -10.04 -9.51 -22.80
C HIS A 124 -11.06 -10.54 -22.29
N ILE A 125 -11.32 -10.57 -20.98
CA ILE A 125 -12.11 -11.61 -20.31
C ILE A 125 -13.56 -11.14 -20.05
N SER A 126 -13.75 -9.90 -19.60
CA SER A 126 -15.03 -9.41 -19.09
C SER A 126 -15.89 -8.69 -20.14
N GLU A 127 -15.29 -7.99 -21.09
CA GLU A 127 -16.07 -7.24 -22.11
C GLU A 127 -16.88 -8.14 -23.04
N PRO A 128 -16.40 -9.30 -23.53
CA PRO A 128 -17.22 -10.21 -24.32
C PRO A 128 -18.47 -10.71 -23.60
N THR A 129 -18.37 -10.94 -22.27
CA THR A 129 -19.50 -11.41 -21.45
C THR A 129 -20.47 -10.29 -21.09
N ARG A 130 -20.00 -9.08 -20.89
CA ARG A 130 -20.82 -7.92 -20.57
C ARG A 130 -21.71 -7.50 -21.75
N LEU A 131 -21.21 -7.57 -22.96
CA LEU A 131 -21.99 -7.29 -24.18
C LEU A 131 -23.09 -8.33 -24.42
N GLN A 132 -22.90 -9.59 -24.03
CA GLN A 132 -23.92 -10.64 -24.11
C GLN A 132 -25.07 -10.45 -23.11
N LEU A 133 -24.85 -9.76 -22.00
CA LEU A 133 -25.88 -9.48 -20.99
C LEU A 133 -26.70 -8.22 -21.31
N LEU A 134 -26.31 -7.43 -22.31
CA LEU A 134 -26.98 -6.21 -22.74
C LEU A 134 -27.74 -6.39 -24.07
N SER A 135 -27.68 -7.54 -24.70
CA SER A 135 -28.43 -7.96 -25.89
C SER A 135 -29.58 -8.88 -25.50
#